data_d1ee373bae7ffeb48eebe764a24449e4
#
_entry.id   d1ee373bae7ffeb48eebe764a24449e4
#
_cell.length_a   1.000
_cell.length_b   1.000
_cell.length_c   1.000
_cell.angle_alpha   90.00
_cell.angle_beta   90.00
_cell.angle_gamma   90.00
#
_symmetry.space_group_name_H-M   'P 1'
#
loop_
_entity.id
_entity.type
_entity.pdbx_description
1 polymer ?
#
loop_
_entity_poly.entity_id
_entity_poly.type
_entity_poly.pdbx_seq_one_letter_code
_entity_poly.pdbx_strand_id
1 'polypeptide(L)'
;MLITSVNNDKVKELVKLKDKKYRDSNDLFFIEGKDLCDIAYQNGVLREVYILDGYDNIYDGIPYTYVSRDVMKKISDMVSFSEYYAVCSKKIEGELGNRVLVLDDIQDPGNLGTIIRSAVAFNFDTIVLSTGTVDLYNPKVVRSTKGMLFNVNVIVRDLSSFLAELDDYTIYGTDVVNGVNIKNEDIPSKVVIVIGNEGKGISEEIKKYCKKNIYIGMNNNCESLNAGVSASIIMYEVDNK
;
A
#
# COMPACT_ATOMS: atom_id res chain seq x y z
N MET A 1 23.91 22.11 -4.94
CA MET A 1 23.70 22.44 -6.39
C MET A 1 22.26 22.86 -6.55
N LEU A 2 21.95 23.87 -7.41
CA LEU A 2 20.57 24.31 -7.69
C LEU A 2 20.23 24.01 -9.15
N ILE A 3 19.15 23.27 -9.40
CA ILE A 3 18.62 23.00 -10.75
C ILE A 3 17.42 23.94 -10.99
N THR A 4 17.54 24.78 -12.03
CA THR A 4 16.48 25.73 -12.42
C THR A 4 15.80 25.37 -13.74
N SER A 5 16.44 24.54 -14.58
CA SER A 5 15.88 24.16 -15.87
C SER A 5 15.02 22.90 -15.79
N VAL A 6 13.78 22.98 -16.24
CA VAL A 6 12.88 21.82 -16.38
C VAL A 6 13.33 20.83 -17.45
N ASN A 7 14.27 21.23 -18.32
CA ASN A 7 14.85 20.39 -19.37
C ASN A 7 16.15 19.68 -18.92
N ASN A 8 16.58 19.86 -17.68
CA ASN A 8 17.71 19.16 -17.12
C ASN A 8 17.47 17.63 -17.17
N ASP A 9 18.49 16.85 -17.50
CA ASP A 9 18.34 15.40 -17.68
C ASP A 9 17.91 14.70 -16.39
N LYS A 10 18.39 15.15 -15.23
CA LYS A 10 17.95 14.63 -13.94
C LYS A 10 16.46 14.87 -13.69
N VAL A 11 15.95 16.04 -14.09
CA VAL A 11 14.48 16.33 -14.01
C VAL A 11 13.68 15.42 -14.92
N LYS A 12 14.18 15.14 -16.14
CA LYS A 12 13.53 14.20 -17.05
C LYS A 12 13.46 12.77 -16.44
N GLU A 13 14.51 12.33 -15.76
CA GLU A 13 14.53 11.03 -15.08
C GLU A 13 13.52 10.98 -13.91
N LEU A 14 13.44 12.03 -13.11
CA LEU A 14 12.44 12.10 -12.03
C LEU A 14 11.01 12.03 -12.57
N VAL A 15 10.73 12.71 -13.68
CA VAL A 15 9.40 12.64 -14.32
C VAL A 15 9.07 11.22 -14.78
N LYS A 16 10.04 10.42 -15.22
CA LYS A 16 9.83 9.02 -15.61
C LYS A 16 9.37 8.13 -14.45
N LEU A 17 9.65 8.49 -13.19
CA LEU A 17 9.15 7.75 -12.02
C LEU A 17 7.62 7.79 -11.88
N LYS A 18 6.91 8.65 -12.63
CA LYS A 18 5.45 8.60 -12.75
C LYS A 18 4.97 7.36 -13.51
N ASP A 19 5.81 6.79 -14.37
CA ASP A 19 5.55 5.57 -15.14
C ASP A 19 5.90 4.31 -14.33
N LYS A 20 4.94 3.35 -14.25
CA LYS A 20 5.13 2.08 -13.52
C LYS A 20 6.32 1.28 -14.04
N LYS A 21 6.45 1.16 -15.38
CA LYS A 21 7.52 0.38 -16.00
C LYS A 21 8.90 0.92 -15.63
N TYR A 22 9.03 2.25 -15.56
CA TYR A 22 10.30 2.87 -15.16
C TYR A 22 10.62 2.63 -13.69
N ARG A 23 9.61 2.71 -12.79
CA ARG A 23 9.76 2.36 -11.38
C ARG A 23 10.21 0.91 -11.19
N ASP A 24 9.56 -0.02 -11.90
CA ASP A 24 9.86 -1.46 -11.81
C ASP A 24 11.26 -1.79 -12.33
N SER A 25 11.69 -1.15 -13.43
CA SER A 25 13.01 -1.40 -14.02
C SER A 25 14.18 -0.86 -13.17
N ASN A 26 13.93 0.07 -12.27
CA ASN A 26 14.96 0.72 -11.45
C ASN A 26 14.83 0.42 -9.96
N ASP A 27 13.80 -0.31 -9.53
CA ASP A 27 13.45 -0.54 -8.11
C ASP A 27 13.33 0.74 -7.30
N LEU A 28 12.83 1.80 -7.94
CA LEU A 28 12.67 3.13 -7.37
C LEU A 28 11.20 3.57 -7.43
N PHE A 29 10.85 4.46 -6.53
CA PHE A 29 9.62 5.25 -6.59
C PHE A 29 9.86 6.63 -5.97
N PHE A 30 8.86 7.48 -5.98
CA PHE A 30 8.97 8.80 -5.38
C PHE A 30 7.89 9.07 -4.34
N ILE A 31 8.20 9.97 -3.45
CA ILE A 31 7.30 10.50 -2.43
C ILE A 31 7.37 12.03 -2.43
N GLU A 32 6.30 12.65 -1.96
CA GLU A 32 6.19 14.10 -1.85
C GLU A 32 5.66 14.50 -0.46
N GLY A 33 6.25 15.52 0.11
CA GLY A 33 5.88 16.06 1.40
C GLY A 33 6.83 15.65 2.52
N LYS A 34 7.05 16.61 3.43
CA LYS A 34 7.97 16.45 4.55
C LYS A 34 7.64 15.21 5.39
N ASP A 35 6.38 15.02 5.75
CA ASP A 35 5.95 13.91 6.62
C ASP A 35 6.31 12.54 6.02
N LEU A 36 6.09 12.34 4.71
CA LEU A 36 6.46 11.10 4.03
C LEU A 36 7.97 10.93 3.94
N CYS A 37 8.71 12.01 3.68
CA CYS A 37 10.17 11.99 3.65
C CYS A 37 10.75 11.66 5.03
N ASP A 38 10.20 12.20 6.13
CA ASP A 38 10.62 11.90 7.50
C ASP A 38 10.47 10.39 7.81
N ILE A 39 9.31 9.81 7.47
CA ILE A 39 9.05 8.38 7.69
C ILE A 39 9.96 7.52 6.81
N ALA A 40 10.16 7.88 5.54
CA ALA A 40 11.04 7.17 4.63
C ALA A 40 12.51 7.23 5.09
N TYR A 41 12.95 8.36 5.63
CA TYR A 41 14.28 8.53 6.21
C TYR A 41 14.48 7.61 7.42
N GLN A 42 13.53 7.59 8.35
CA GLN A 42 13.56 6.70 9.53
C GLN A 42 13.61 5.21 9.15
N ASN A 43 13.00 4.85 8.02
CA ASN A 43 12.99 3.48 7.52
C ASN A 43 14.18 3.15 6.59
N GLY A 44 15.12 4.08 6.36
CA GLY A 44 16.34 3.85 5.58
C GLY A 44 16.12 3.63 4.07
N VAL A 45 14.95 4.00 3.54
CA VAL A 45 14.60 3.80 2.12
C VAL A 45 14.86 5.03 1.25
N LEU A 46 15.18 6.18 1.84
CA LEU A 46 15.49 7.42 1.15
C LEU A 46 16.81 7.30 0.38
N ARG A 47 16.80 7.63 -0.91
CA ARG A 47 17.98 7.60 -1.80
C ARG A 47 18.50 8.98 -2.14
N GLU A 48 17.61 9.90 -2.45
CA GLU A 48 17.94 11.27 -2.80
C GLU A 48 16.75 12.19 -2.53
N VAL A 49 17.03 13.42 -2.08
CA VAL A 49 16.00 14.43 -1.80
C VAL A 49 16.18 15.65 -2.70
N TYR A 50 15.08 16.15 -3.22
CA TYR A 50 14.98 17.38 -3.97
C TYR A 50 14.21 18.39 -3.13
N ILE A 51 14.86 19.51 -2.85
CA ILE A 51 14.39 20.51 -1.90
C ILE A 51 14.11 21.80 -2.66
N LEU A 52 12.94 22.38 -2.45
CA LEU A 52 12.60 23.70 -2.99
C LEU A 52 13.63 24.72 -2.49
N ASP A 53 14.18 25.52 -3.40
CA ASP A 53 15.10 26.60 -3.04
C ASP A 53 14.49 27.54 -2.00
N GLY A 54 15.28 27.84 -0.96
CA GLY A 54 14.82 28.60 0.21
C GLY A 54 14.42 27.74 1.44
N TYR A 55 14.44 26.40 1.33
CA TYR A 55 14.23 25.49 2.45
C TYR A 55 15.51 24.73 2.82
N ASP A 56 15.63 24.30 4.06
CA ASP A 56 16.84 23.63 4.57
C ASP A 56 16.84 22.13 4.27
N ASN A 57 18.04 21.57 4.08
CA ASN A 57 18.21 20.13 4.14
C ASN A 57 18.20 19.65 5.60
N ILE A 58 17.32 18.70 5.89
CA ILE A 58 17.12 18.13 7.23
C ILE A 58 17.41 16.62 7.28
N TYR A 59 17.93 16.03 6.19
CA TYR A 59 18.19 14.60 6.05
C TYR A 59 19.69 14.33 5.97
N ASP A 60 20.33 14.15 7.12
CA ASP A 60 21.78 13.91 7.22
C ASP A 60 22.18 12.61 6.52
N GLY A 61 23.28 12.66 5.77
CA GLY A 61 23.81 11.50 5.05
C GLY A 61 23.07 11.14 3.76
N ILE A 62 21.95 11.82 3.43
CA ILE A 62 21.22 11.62 2.19
C ILE A 62 21.65 12.65 1.12
N PRO A 63 22.00 12.21 -0.09
CA PRO A 63 22.23 13.12 -1.21
C PRO A 63 21.05 14.04 -1.45
N TYR A 64 21.30 15.32 -1.66
CA TYR A 64 20.23 16.28 -1.93
C TYR A 64 20.58 17.27 -3.03
N THR A 65 19.54 17.82 -3.64
CA THR A 65 19.65 18.82 -4.70
C THR A 65 18.56 19.89 -4.50
N TYR A 66 18.96 21.16 -4.50
CA TYR A 66 18.00 22.25 -4.52
C TYR A 66 17.40 22.40 -5.91
N VAL A 67 16.12 22.71 -5.98
CA VAL A 67 15.38 22.88 -7.22
C VAL A 67 14.54 24.15 -7.19
N SER A 68 14.40 24.79 -8.35
CA SER A 68 13.50 25.93 -8.48
C SER A 68 12.03 25.50 -8.38
N ARG A 69 11.14 26.49 -8.14
CA ARG A 69 9.70 26.29 -8.09
C ARG A 69 9.14 25.63 -9.36
N ASP A 70 9.65 26.00 -10.54
CA ASP A 70 9.19 25.45 -11.82
C ASP A 70 9.62 23.97 -11.97
N VAL A 71 10.81 23.63 -11.51
CA VAL A 71 11.28 22.24 -11.48
C VAL A 71 10.44 21.42 -10.50
N MET A 72 10.23 21.91 -9.28
CA MET A 72 9.40 21.23 -8.29
C MET A 72 8.00 20.97 -8.83
N LYS A 73 7.36 21.95 -9.43
CA LYS A 73 6.06 21.81 -10.09
C LYS A 73 6.06 20.78 -11.23
N LYS A 74 7.17 20.66 -11.97
CA LYS A 74 7.30 19.70 -13.08
C LYS A 74 7.39 18.26 -12.60
N ILE A 75 8.16 18.00 -11.54
CA ILE A 75 8.34 16.64 -10.99
C ILE A 75 7.16 16.20 -10.14
N SER A 76 6.50 17.11 -9.43
CA SER A 76 5.34 16.83 -8.58
C SER A 76 4.17 16.20 -9.36
N ASP A 77 3.44 15.33 -8.66
CA ASP A 77 2.16 14.75 -9.10
C ASP A 77 0.96 15.39 -8.36
N MET A 78 1.22 16.42 -7.56
CA MET A 78 0.20 17.13 -6.78
C MET A 78 -0.19 18.45 -7.44
N VAL A 79 -1.43 18.87 -7.23
CA VAL A 79 -1.91 20.20 -7.67
C VAL A 79 -1.17 21.32 -6.95
N SER A 80 -0.98 21.17 -5.62
CA SER A 80 -0.10 22.02 -4.82
C SER A 80 1.11 21.17 -4.42
N PHE A 81 2.27 21.45 -5.02
CA PHE A 81 3.50 20.71 -4.71
C PHE A 81 4.01 21.05 -3.30
N SER A 82 4.74 20.10 -2.73
CA SER A 82 5.43 20.27 -1.45
C SER A 82 6.85 20.85 -1.65
N GLU A 83 7.45 21.27 -0.55
CA GLU A 83 8.84 21.74 -0.50
C GLU A 83 9.86 20.61 -0.65
N TYR A 84 9.44 19.36 -0.37
CA TYR A 84 10.27 18.17 -0.43
C TYR A 84 9.69 17.15 -1.41
N TYR A 85 10.54 16.67 -2.29
CA TYR A 85 10.32 15.54 -3.18
C TYR A 85 11.48 14.57 -3.00
N ALA A 86 11.22 13.30 -2.83
CA ALA A 86 12.28 12.33 -2.62
C ALA A 86 12.14 11.10 -3.50
N VAL A 87 13.28 10.54 -3.88
CA VAL A 87 13.40 9.23 -4.52
C VAL A 87 13.71 8.20 -3.45
N CYS A 88 12.95 7.11 -3.46
CA CYS A 88 13.08 6.00 -2.52
C CYS A 88 13.36 4.69 -3.27
N SER A 89 14.09 3.77 -2.63
CA SER A 89 14.12 2.38 -3.09
C SER A 89 12.86 1.65 -2.68
N LYS A 90 12.38 0.75 -3.53
CA LYS A 90 11.34 -0.19 -3.15
C LYS A 90 11.81 -1.03 -1.96
N LYS A 91 10.88 -1.38 -1.08
CA LYS A 91 11.16 -2.21 0.08
C LYS A 91 11.45 -3.65 -0.37
N ILE A 92 12.43 -4.28 0.24
CA ILE A 92 12.67 -5.71 0.09
C ILE A 92 11.55 -6.46 0.81
N GLU A 93 11.04 -7.51 0.19
CA GLU A 93 10.01 -8.37 0.77
C GLU A 93 10.55 -9.03 2.05
N GLY A 94 9.73 -9.01 3.10
CA GLY A 94 10.00 -9.67 4.37
C GLY A 94 9.45 -11.10 4.41
N GLU A 95 9.67 -11.77 5.53
CA GLU A 95 9.06 -13.06 5.82
C GLU A 95 7.54 -12.95 6.00
N LEU A 96 6.84 -14.04 5.72
CA LEU A 96 5.40 -14.13 5.93
C LEU A 96 5.10 -14.20 7.43
N GLY A 97 4.27 -13.29 7.91
CA GLY A 97 3.84 -13.26 9.31
C GLY A 97 2.59 -14.11 9.58
N ASN A 98 2.12 -14.10 10.80
CA ASN A 98 0.97 -14.93 11.23
C ASN A 98 -0.38 -14.37 10.78
N ARG A 99 -0.54 -13.06 10.71
CA ARG A 99 -1.76 -12.37 10.29
C ARG A 99 -1.55 -11.81 8.89
N VAL A 100 -2.16 -12.46 7.92
CA VAL A 100 -2.00 -12.15 6.49
C VAL A 100 -3.30 -11.62 5.92
N LEU A 101 -3.21 -10.52 5.20
CA LEU A 101 -4.32 -9.98 4.41
C LEU A 101 -4.06 -10.22 2.93
N VAL A 102 -4.97 -10.88 2.24
CA VAL A 102 -4.90 -11.12 0.79
C VAL A 102 -5.90 -10.20 0.08
N LEU A 103 -5.44 -9.49 -0.91
CA LEU A 103 -6.24 -8.54 -1.69
C LEU A 103 -6.41 -9.05 -3.13
N ASP A 104 -7.62 -9.49 -3.43
CA ASP A 104 -7.98 -10.04 -4.74
C ASP A 104 -8.53 -8.92 -5.63
N ASP A 105 -7.66 -8.35 -6.45
CA ASP A 105 -7.99 -7.38 -7.51
C ASP A 105 -8.57 -6.04 -7.00
N ILE A 106 -8.02 -5.50 -5.91
CA ILE A 106 -8.39 -4.15 -5.43
C ILE A 106 -7.91 -3.11 -6.45
N GLN A 107 -8.84 -2.25 -6.94
CA GLN A 107 -8.57 -1.31 -8.04
C GLN A 107 -8.43 0.14 -7.58
N ASP A 108 -9.13 0.56 -6.53
CA ASP A 108 -9.06 1.96 -6.06
C ASP A 108 -7.81 2.22 -5.22
N PRO A 109 -6.94 3.18 -5.63
CA PRO A 109 -5.73 3.53 -4.87
C PRO A 109 -6.01 4.03 -3.45
N GLY A 110 -7.17 4.66 -3.21
CA GLY A 110 -7.58 5.13 -1.89
C GLY A 110 -7.93 3.97 -0.97
N ASN A 111 -8.61 2.94 -1.49
CA ASN A 111 -8.92 1.72 -0.76
C ASN A 111 -7.62 1.00 -0.35
N LEU A 112 -6.70 0.78 -1.30
CA LEU A 112 -5.43 0.14 -0.99
C LEU A 112 -4.65 0.90 0.08
N GLY A 113 -4.58 2.23 -0.02
CA GLY A 113 -3.91 3.05 0.99
C GLY A 113 -4.57 2.98 2.37
N THR A 114 -5.91 2.95 2.43
CA THR A 114 -6.67 2.78 3.66
C THR A 114 -6.42 1.41 4.29
N ILE A 115 -6.44 0.36 3.47
CA ILE A 115 -6.17 -1.02 3.90
C ILE A 115 -4.77 -1.14 4.50
N ILE A 116 -3.75 -0.60 3.83
CA ILE A 116 -2.35 -0.62 4.33
C ILE A 116 -2.25 0.09 5.68
N ARG A 117 -2.90 1.24 5.86
CA ARG A 117 -2.91 1.95 7.15
C ARG A 117 -3.57 1.14 8.25
N SER A 118 -4.69 0.51 7.95
CA SER A 118 -5.44 -0.31 8.90
C SER A 118 -4.69 -1.59 9.26
N ALA A 119 -3.99 -2.19 8.31
CA ALA A 119 -3.15 -3.36 8.56
C ALA A 119 -2.06 -3.07 9.60
N VAL A 120 -1.37 -1.94 9.46
CA VAL A 120 -0.38 -1.50 10.47
C VAL A 120 -1.05 -1.21 11.81
N ALA A 121 -2.21 -0.54 11.80
CA ALA A 121 -2.92 -0.17 13.03
C ALA A 121 -3.45 -1.38 13.82
N PHE A 122 -3.80 -2.48 13.14
CA PHE A 122 -4.40 -3.68 13.71
C PHE A 122 -3.49 -4.91 13.61
N ASN A 123 -2.18 -4.70 13.62
CA ASN A 123 -1.15 -5.72 13.77
C ASN A 123 -1.24 -6.85 12.73
N PHE A 124 -1.55 -6.52 11.48
CA PHE A 124 -1.40 -7.44 10.35
C PHE A 124 0.04 -7.37 9.84
N ASP A 125 0.70 -8.52 9.77
CA ASP A 125 2.13 -8.62 9.46
C ASP A 125 2.42 -8.49 7.98
N THR A 126 1.54 -9.05 7.14
CA THR A 126 1.75 -9.14 5.69
C THR A 126 0.47 -8.83 4.92
N ILE A 127 0.62 -8.10 3.83
CA ILE A 127 -0.41 -7.87 2.81
C ILE A 127 0.06 -8.52 1.52
N VAL A 128 -0.75 -9.38 0.93
CA VAL A 128 -0.49 -10.03 -0.36
C VAL A 128 -1.43 -9.45 -1.40
N LEU A 129 -0.87 -8.84 -2.41
CA LEU A 129 -1.61 -8.27 -3.52
C LEU A 129 -1.66 -9.24 -4.69
N SER A 130 -2.81 -9.41 -5.33
CA SER A 130 -2.87 -10.07 -6.63
C SER A 130 -2.11 -9.26 -7.69
N THR A 131 -1.72 -9.90 -8.77
CA THR A 131 -1.07 -9.24 -9.91
C THR A 131 -1.97 -8.22 -10.61
N GLY A 132 -3.30 -8.34 -10.45
CA GLY A 132 -4.31 -7.42 -10.97
C GLY A 132 -4.58 -6.21 -10.05
N THR A 133 -4.15 -6.26 -8.80
CA THR A 133 -4.33 -5.13 -7.86
C THR A 133 -3.59 -3.88 -8.34
N VAL A 134 -4.15 -2.71 -8.04
CA VAL A 134 -3.53 -1.42 -8.35
C VAL A 134 -2.10 -1.37 -7.85
N ASP A 135 -1.21 -0.76 -8.62
CA ASP A 135 0.21 -0.69 -8.32
C ASP A 135 0.49 -0.05 -6.94
N LEU A 136 1.16 -0.80 -6.08
CA LEU A 136 1.55 -0.40 -4.72
C LEU A 136 2.29 0.95 -4.70
N TYR A 137 3.17 1.17 -5.67
CA TYR A 137 3.98 2.39 -5.78
C TYR A 137 3.36 3.46 -6.69
N ASN A 138 2.07 3.32 -7.02
CA ASN A 138 1.33 4.41 -7.62
C ASN A 138 1.34 5.63 -6.67
N PRO A 139 1.64 6.84 -7.15
CA PRO A 139 1.74 8.03 -6.29
C PRO A 139 0.51 8.29 -5.41
N LYS A 140 -0.70 7.97 -5.92
CA LYS A 140 -1.94 8.11 -5.15
C LYS A 140 -2.04 7.07 -4.04
N VAL A 141 -1.59 5.81 -4.26
CA VAL A 141 -1.51 4.78 -3.21
C VAL A 141 -0.53 5.24 -2.15
N VAL A 142 0.70 5.56 -2.54
CA VAL A 142 1.78 5.96 -1.62
C VAL A 142 1.32 7.11 -0.70
N ARG A 143 0.71 8.16 -1.26
CA ARG A 143 0.16 9.28 -0.47
C ARG A 143 -0.94 8.82 0.49
N SER A 144 -1.83 7.92 0.03
CA SER A 144 -2.97 7.44 0.82
C SER A 144 -2.53 6.61 2.03
N THR A 145 -1.36 5.95 1.96
CA THR A 145 -0.82 5.18 3.08
C THR A 145 -0.33 6.04 4.25
N LYS A 146 -0.08 7.35 4.03
CA LYS A 146 0.50 8.25 5.03
C LYS A 146 1.81 7.71 5.65
N GLY A 147 2.62 7.01 4.83
CA GLY A 147 3.90 6.42 5.25
C GLY A 147 3.79 5.02 5.88
N MET A 148 2.60 4.51 6.14
CA MET A 148 2.45 3.17 6.73
C MET A 148 2.92 2.05 5.80
N LEU A 149 3.06 2.32 4.49
CA LEU A 149 3.69 1.43 3.53
C LEU A 149 5.08 0.93 3.99
N PHE A 150 5.81 1.73 4.74
CA PHE A 150 7.14 1.36 5.22
C PHE A 150 7.12 0.45 6.46
N ASN A 151 5.97 0.28 7.11
CA ASN A 151 5.83 -0.40 8.39
C ASN A 151 5.14 -1.78 8.31
N VAL A 152 4.79 -2.24 7.11
CA VAL A 152 4.16 -3.54 6.86
C VAL A 152 4.87 -4.25 5.71
N ASN A 153 4.88 -5.57 5.71
CA ASN A 153 5.35 -6.37 4.58
C ASN A 153 4.25 -6.40 3.50
N VAL A 154 4.55 -5.92 2.29
CA VAL A 154 3.60 -5.98 1.16
C VAL A 154 4.27 -6.70 0.00
N ILE A 155 3.67 -7.79 -0.45
CA ILE A 155 4.19 -8.64 -1.52
C ILE A 155 3.15 -8.79 -2.63
N VAL A 156 3.61 -9.01 -3.86
CA VAL A 156 2.73 -9.25 -5.02
C VAL A 156 2.90 -10.70 -5.46
N ARG A 157 1.79 -11.44 -5.57
CA ARG A 157 1.82 -12.87 -5.92
C ARG A 157 0.68 -13.23 -6.89
N ASP A 158 0.86 -14.32 -7.60
CA ASP A 158 -0.25 -15.12 -8.09
C ASP A 158 -0.95 -15.73 -6.88
N LEU A 159 -2.20 -15.35 -6.63
CA LEU A 159 -2.90 -15.72 -5.40
C LEU A 159 -3.22 -17.21 -5.32
N SER A 160 -3.51 -17.87 -6.44
CA SER A 160 -3.82 -19.31 -6.45
C SER A 160 -2.61 -20.12 -6.03
N SER A 161 -1.44 -19.82 -6.59
CA SER A 161 -0.19 -20.49 -6.22
C SER A 161 0.19 -20.18 -4.77
N PHE A 162 0.05 -18.92 -4.34
CA PHE A 162 0.38 -18.50 -2.99
C PHE A 162 -0.49 -19.20 -1.93
N LEU A 163 -1.82 -19.22 -2.12
CA LEU A 163 -2.74 -19.80 -1.15
C LEU A 163 -2.65 -21.33 -1.09
N ALA A 164 -2.24 -21.97 -2.19
CA ALA A 164 -2.04 -23.43 -2.25
C ALA A 164 -0.86 -23.92 -1.38
N GLU A 165 0.07 -23.03 -1.03
CA GLU A 165 1.27 -23.35 -0.23
C GLU A 165 1.06 -23.10 1.28
N LEU A 166 -0.11 -22.58 1.70
CA LEU A 166 -0.38 -22.17 3.08
C LEU A 166 -1.08 -23.25 3.92
N ASP A 167 -0.42 -24.37 4.13
CA ASP A 167 -0.98 -25.52 4.88
C ASP A 167 -1.29 -25.20 6.36
N ASP A 168 -0.51 -24.30 6.97
CA ASP A 168 -0.59 -23.97 8.41
C ASP A 168 -1.61 -22.87 8.73
N TYR A 169 -2.19 -22.21 7.73
CA TYR A 169 -3.07 -21.07 7.93
C TYR A 169 -4.54 -21.46 7.79
N THR A 170 -5.38 -20.80 8.57
CA THR A 170 -6.82 -20.83 8.31
C THR A 170 -7.19 -19.66 7.41
N ILE A 171 -7.70 -19.97 6.21
CA ILE A 171 -8.02 -18.97 5.18
C ILE A 171 -9.52 -18.66 5.27
N TYR A 172 -9.85 -17.39 5.54
CA TYR A 172 -11.22 -16.86 5.54
C TYR A 172 -11.45 -15.97 4.32
N GLY A 173 -12.53 -16.23 3.60
CA GLY A 173 -13.07 -15.31 2.60
C GLY A 173 -14.01 -14.29 3.24
N THR A 174 -14.26 -13.19 2.55
CA THR A 174 -15.29 -12.20 2.92
C THR A 174 -16.47 -12.29 1.97
N ASP A 175 -17.66 -12.64 2.52
CA ASP A 175 -18.89 -12.79 1.73
C ASP A 175 -20.11 -12.44 2.58
N VAL A 176 -20.89 -11.44 2.18
CA VAL A 176 -22.06 -10.95 2.91
C VAL A 176 -23.22 -11.95 2.96
N VAL A 177 -23.26 -12.92 2.03
CA VAL A 177 -24.41 -13.84 1.90
C VAL A 177 -24.14 -15.21 2.55
N ASN A 178 -22.95 -15.75 2.39
CA ASN A 178 -22.61 -17.13 2.74
C ASN A 178 -21.51 -17.21 3.81
N GLY A 179 -21.64 -16.46 4.89
CA GLY A 179 -20.59 -16.38 5.92
C GLY A 179 -21.14 -16.50 7.34
N VAL A 180 -20.20 -16.47 8.29
CA VAL A 180 -20.47 -16.34 9.73
C VAL A 180 -20.15 -14.90 10.13
N ASN A 181 -20.96 -14.32 11.03
CA ASN A 181 -20.63 -13.01 11.56
C ASN A 181 -19.28 -13.05 12.27
N ILE A 182 -18.34 -12.20 11.85
CA ILE A 182 -16.98 -12.19 12.40
C ILE A 182 -16.94 -12.05 13.93
N LYS A 183 -17.91 -11.38 14.52
CA LYS A 183 -18.03 -11.25 15.98
C LYS A 183 -18.19 -12.59 16.71
N ASN A 184 -18.76 -13.59 16.02
CA ASN A 184 -19.07 -14.90 16.58
C ASN A 184 -18.05 -15.98 16.19
N GLU A 185 -17.00 -15.60 15.43
CA GLU A 185 -15.99 -16.55 14.95
C GLU A 185 -14.73 -16.47 15.81
N ASP A 186 -14.22 -17.62 16.21
CA ASP A 186 -12.93 -17.74 16.87
C ASP A 186 -11.82 -17.76 15.81
N ILE A 187 -11.04 -16.69 15.76
CA ILE A 187 -9.98 -16.51 14.78
C ILE A 187 -8.66 -17.08 15.33
N PRO A 188 -8.03 -18.04 14.64
CA PRO A 188 -6.76 -18.59 15.07
C PRO A 188 -5.60 -17.60 14.91
N SER A 189 -4.50 -17.84 15.61
CA SER A 189 -3.31 -16.98 15.56
C SER A 189 -2.66 -16.92 14.19
N LYS A 190 -2.69 -18.03 13.40
CA LYS A 190 -2.25 -18.07 12.00
C LYS A 190 -3.48 -17.98 11.10
N VAL A 191 -3.67 -16.80 10.51
CA VAL A 191 -4.88 -16.50 9.74
C VAL A 191 -4.57 -15.75 8.46
N VAL A 192 -5.31 -16.10 7.41
CA VAL A 192 -5.40 -15.34 6.16
C VAL A 192 -6.82 -14.81 6.02
N ILE A 193 -6.95 -13.52 5.81
CA ILE A 193 -8.22 -12.87 5.45
C ILE A 193 -8.16 -12.44 4.00
N VAL A 194 -9.10 -12.90 3.19
CA VAL A 194 -9.20 -12.53 1.77
C VAL A 194 -10.26 -11.44 1.61
N ILE A 195 -9.86 -10.31 1.04
CA ILE A 195 -10.75 -9.21 0.64
C ILE A 195 -10.81 -9.18 -0.88
N GLY A 196 -12.00 -9.22 -1.43
CA GLY A 196 -12.22 -9.20 -2.87
C GLY A 196 -12.34 -7.81 -3.48
N ASN A 197 -12.41 -7.78 -4.80
CA ASN A 197 -12.64 -6.60 -5.62
C ASN A 197 -13.92 -5.85 -5.21
N GLU A 198 -13.91 -4.53 -5.34
CA GLU A 198 -14.98 -3.62 -4.91
C GLU A 198 -16.34 -3.92 -5.55
N GLY A 199 -16.35 -4.38 -6.80
CA GLY A 199 -17.58 -4.66 -7.54
C GLY A 199 -17.92 -6.13 -7.68
N LYS A 200 -16.91 -7.01 -7.73
CA LYS A 200 -17.07 -8.44 -8.03
C LYS A 200 -16.91 -9.34 -6.83
N GLY A 201 -16.39 -8.81 -5.70
CA GLY A 201 -16.01 -9.62 -4.55
C GLY A 201 -14.79 -10.51 -4.83
N ILE A 202 -14.67 -11.59 -4.07
CA ILE A 202 -13.58 -12.57 -4.24
C ILE A 202 -13.87 -13.39 -5.49
N SER A 203 -12.84 -13.61 -6.31
CA SER A 203 -12.93 -14.42 -7.53
C SER A 203 -13.26 -15.90 -7.20
N GLU A 204 -13.99 -16.58 -8.11
CA GLU A 204 -14.37 -17.99 -7.92
C GLU A 204 -13.15 -18.92 -7.80
N GLU A 205 -12.03 -18.54 -8.37
CA GLU A 205 -10.78 -19.24 -8.24
C GLU A 205 -10.23 -19.18 -6.82
N ILE A 206 -10.23 -18.00 -6.20
CA ILE A 206 -9.70 -17.76 -4.87
C ILE A 206 -10.65 -18.27 -3.78
N LYS A 207 -11.95 -18.21 -4.00
CA LYS A 207 -12.95 -18.79 -3.07
C LYS A 207 -12.70 -20.27 -2.73
N LYS A 208 -12.11 -21.05 -3.65
CA LYS A 208 -11.83 -22.47 -3.44
C LYS A 208 -10.84 -22.74 -2.31
N TYR A 209 -9.99 -21.77 -1.99
CA TYR A 209 -9.02 -21.86 -0.89
C TYR A 209 -9.60 -21.40 0.44
N CYS A 210 -10.73 -20.69 0.43
CA CYS A 210 -11.37 -20.21 1.64
C CYS A 210 -12.07 -21.36 2.36
N LYS A 211 -11.58 -21.70 3.56
CA LYS A 211 -12.19 -22.73 4.41
C LYS A 211 -13.57 -22.30 4.90
N LYS A 212 -13.77 -21.02 5.11
CA LYS A 212 -14.99 -20.42 5.67
C LYS A 212 -15.10 -18.98 5.20
N ASN A 213 -16.31 -18.48 5.11
CA ASN A 213 -16.55 -17.06 4.87
C ASN A 213 -16.97 -16.34 6.14
N ILE A 214 -16.54 -15.11 6.28
CA ILE A 214 -16.92 -14.18 7.35
C ILE A 214 -17.59 -12.93 6.77
N TYR A 215 -18.48 -12.32 7.54
CA TYR A 215 -19.10 -11.06 7.19
C TYR A 215 -19.21 -10.10 8.38
N ILE A 216 -19.35 -8.83 8.07
CA ILE A 216 -19.68 -7.76 9.02
C ILE A 216 -21.20 -7.67 9.13
N GLY A 217 -21.75 -7.83 10.33
CA GLY A 217 -23.19 -7.62 10.55
C GLY A 217 -23.58 -6.17 10.28
N MET A 218 -24.50 -5.97 9.33
CA MET A 218 -24.97 -4.65 8.89
C MET A 218 -26.48 -4.56 8.91
N ASN A 219 -27.02 -3.34 8.78
CA ASN A 219 -28.44 -3.11 8.55
C ASN A 219 -28.84 -3.62 7.15
N ASN A 220 -30.01 -4.26 7.06
CA ASN A 220 -30.51 -4.85 5.80
C ASN A 220 -30.71 -3.82 4.65
N ASN A 221 -30.76 -2.54 4.95
CA ASN A 221 -30.83 -1.48 3.94
C ASN A 221 -29.46 -1.15 3.30
N CYS A 222 -28.37 -1.76 3.80
CA CYS A 222 -27.01 -1.57 3.29
C CYS A 222 -26.53 -2.87 2.64
N GLU A 223 -26.32 -2.83 1.33
CA GLU A 223 -25.89 -4.02 0.57
C GLU A 223 -24.41 -4.35 0.82
N SER A 224 -23.55 -3.35 0.91
CA SER A 224 -22.12 -3.51 1.11
C SER A 224 -21.49 -2.24 1.69
N LEU A 225 -20.28 -2.38 2.22
CA LEU A 225 -19.42 -1.27 2.61
C LEU A 225 -18.29 -1.09 1.59
N ASN A 226 -17.69 0.09 1.57
CA ASN A 226 -16.44 0.32 0.85
C ASN A 226 -15.38 -0.72 1.26
N ALA A 227 -14.58 -1.22 0.31
CA ALA A 227 -13.62 -2.30 0.55
C ALA A 227 -12.56 -1.94 1.61
N GLY A 228 -12.06 -0.70 1.61
CA GLY A 228 -11.13 -0.22 2.63
C GLY A 228 -11.75 -0.17 4.03
N VAL A 229 -13.03 0.22 4.12
CA VAL A 229 -13.80 0.24 5.39
C VAL A 229 -14.06 -1.18 5.87
N SER A 230 -14.52 -2.08 4.99
CA SER A 230 -14.76 -3.50 5.33
C SER A 230 -13.50 -4.16 5.86
N ALA A 231 -12.38 -4.01 5.13
CA ALA A 231 -11.09 -4.55 5.53
C ALA A 231 -10.67 -4.01 6.92
N SER A 232 -10.86 -2.71 7.16
CA SER A 232 -10.49 -2.07 8.44
C SER A 232 -11.29 -2.64 9.60
N ILE A 233 -12.61 -2.81 9.44
CA ILE A 233 -13.49 -3.39 10.48
C ILE A 233 -13.10 -4.85 10.75
N ILE A 234 -12.87 -5.63 9.71
CA ILE A 234 -12.47 -7.04 9.84
C ILE A 234 -11.13 -7.15 10.57
N MET A 235 -10.14 -6.37 10.19
CA MET A 235 -8.83 -6.37 10.85
C MET A 235 -8.93 -5.94 12.32
N TYR A 236 -9.76 -4.95 12.64
CA TYR A 236 -10.05 -4.54 14.02
C TYR A 236 -10.68 -5.68 14.84
N GLU A 237 -11.67 -6.40 14.30
CA GLU A 237 -12.30 -7.53 14.98
C GLU A 237 -11.32 -8.71 15.18
N VAL A 238 -10.44 -8.95 14.21
CA VAL A 238 -9.38 -9.99 14.31
C VAL A 238 -8.35 -9.63 15.38
N ASP A 239 -7.96 -8.36 15.48
CA ASP A 239 -6.95 -7.91 16.44
C ASP A 239 -7.44 -7.96 17.89
N ASN A 240 -8.76 -7.87 18.12
CA ASN A 240 -9.39 -7.91 19.43
C ASN A 240 -9.79 -9.33 19.90
N LYS A 241 -9.33 -10.37 19.21
CA LYS A 241 -9.57 -11.79 19.57
C LYS A 241 -8.30 -12.47 20.05
#